data_461ac1d8288cb9e113310330601c5630
#
_entry.id   461ac1d8288cb9e113310330601c5630
#
_cell.length_a   1.000
_cell.length_b   1.000
_cell.length_c   1.000
_cell.angle_alpha   90.00
_cell.angle_beta   90.00
_cell.angle_gamma   90.00
#
_symmetry.space_group_name_H-M   'P 1'
#
loop_
_entity.id
_entity.type
_entity.pdbx_description
1 polymer ?
#
loop_
_entity_poly.entity_id
_entity_poly.type
_entity_poly.pdbx_seq_one_letter_code
_entity_poly.pdbx_strand_id
1 'polypeptide(L)'
;MSFSRKQFALSAIFVVILTTGGSFMFLHENADAKATPMTAQQATTVDISNVISKTITDWQEYSGRLEAIDQVDIRPQVSGKLIAVHFKDGSLVRKGELLFTIDPRPFEAELNRAQAQLASAEAQVTYTASNLSRIQRLIQSNAVSRQELDLAENDARSASANLQAARAAVQSARLNLEYTRITAPVSGRISRAKVTVGNVVSAGNGAQVLTSLVSVSRLYASFDVDEQTYLKYISNQRNSAQVPVYMGLANETGFSREGTINSIDNNLDTTSGTIRVRATFDNPNGVLLPGLYARIRLGGGQPRSAILISPTAIGVDQDKRFVVVVDAKNQTAYREIKIGAQQDGLQIVNSGLQAGDRIVVNGLQRIRPGDPVTPHLVPMPNAQITASTNTPQPQPTEKISTPAKG
;
A
#
# COMPACT_ATOMS: atom_id res chain seq x y z
N MET A 1 -43.39 25.59 -55.38
CA MET A 1 -44.29 26.74 -55.19
C MET A 1 -43.38 27.82 -54.60
N SER A 2 -42.87 28.67 -55.41
CA SER A 2 -43.52 29.78 -56.11
C SER A 2 -43.44 31.06 -55.26
N PHE A 3 -42.57 31.94 -55.77
CA PHE A 3 -42.80 33.38 -55.97
C PHE A 3 -42.63 34.29 -54.74
N SER A 4 -42.04 35.48 -54.75
CA SER A 4 -41.85 36.51 -55.83
C SER A 4 -41.04 37.62 -55.14
N ARG A 5 -39.95 38.15 -55.62
CA ARG A 5 -39.77 39.24 -56.59
C ARG A 5 -40.62 40.47 -56.33
N LYS A 6 -39.87 41.53 -56.27
CA LYS A 6 -40.22 42.91 -56.72
C LYS A 6 -40.30 43.92 -55.59
N GLN A 7 -39.85 45.11 -55.65
CA GLN A 7 -39.33 45.95 -56.72
C GLN A 7 -38.74 47.21 -56.06
N PHE A 8 -37.66 47.69 -56.55
CA PHE A 8 -37.53 48.95 -57.24
C PHE A 8 -37.96 50.17 -56.42
N ALA A 9 -37.16 51.16 -56.27
CA ALA A 9 -36.47 52.07 -57.12
C ALA A 9 -36.81 53.52 -56.72
N LEU A 10 -35.92 54.38 -57.09
CA LEU A 10 -36.06 55.83 -57.27
C LEU A 10 -35.88 56.65 -55.98
N SER A 11 -35.10 57.68 -55.88
CA SER A 11 -34.46 58.58 -56.87
C SER A 11 -33.36 59.31 -56.13
N ALA A 12 -32.19 59.50 -56.61
CA ALA A 12 -31.69 60.41 -57.64
C ALA A 12 -32.08 61.90 -57.43
N ILE A 13 -31.00 62.68 -57.48
CA ILE A 13 -30.95 64.07 -57.92
C ILE A 13 -30.96 65.14 -56.82
N PHE A 14 -29.81 65.77 -56.65
CA PHE A 14 -29.50 67.18 -56.87
C PHE A 14 -28.04 67.36 -56.43
N VAL A 15 -27.05 67.32 -57.25
CA VAL A 15 -26.55 68.24 -58.28
C VAL A 15 -26.25 69.67 -57.74
N VAL A 16 -24.90 69.88 -57.61
CA VAL A 16 -24.16 71.02 -58.21
C VAL A 16 -24.48 72.42 -57.66
N ILE A 17 -23.47 73.13 -57.34
CA ILE A 17 -23.03 74.52 -57.67
C ILE A 17 -22.20 75.03 -56.54
N LEU A 18 -21.11 75.50 -56.62
CA LEU A 18 -20.21 76.25 -57.53
C LEU A 18 -19.15 76.87 -56.62
N THR A 19 -17.94 76.52 -56.89
CA THR A 19 -16.87 77.47 -57.30
C THR A 19 -16.73 78.79 -56.58
N THR A 20 -15.50 78.97 -56.36
CA THR A 20 -14.68 80.20 -56.40
C THR A 20 -14.18 80.75 -55.05
N GLY A 21 -12.92 80.75 -55.01
CA GLY A 21 -12.23 81.96 -54.68
C GLY A 21 -11.52 82.01 -53.33
N GLY A 22 -10.24 81.96 -53.39
CA GLY A 22 -9.48 82.47 -52.28
C GLY A 22 -8.12 81.86 -52.13
N SER A 23 -7.23 82.06 -53.13
CA SER A 23 -5.81 82.07 -52.88
C SER A 23 -5.53 83.05 -51.76
N PHE A 24 -5.02 82.53 -50.64
CA PHE A 24 -4.27 83.38 -49.77
C PHE A 24 -3.02 82.63 -49.29
N MET A 25 -1.97 83.08 -49.88
CA MET A 25 -0.62 82.76 -49.60
C MET A 25 -0.27 83.35 -48.22
N PHE A 26 0.04 82.51 -47.26
CA PHE A 26 0.83 82.93 -46.11
C PHE A 26 1.89 81.88 -45.77
N LEU A 27 3.04 82.17 -46.12
CA LEU A 27 4.34 82.19 -45.44
C LEU A 27 4.56 81.13 -44.37
N HIS A 28 5.52 80.32 -44.71
CA HIS A 28 6.58 79.76 -43.87
C HIS A 28 6.54 80.20 -42.42
N GLU A 29 6.38 79.21 -41.56
CA GLU A 29 7.07 79.16 -40.32
C GLU A 29 7.49 77.68 -40.04
N ASN A 30 8.81 77.49 -40.18
CA ASN A 30 9.43 76.21 -39.81
C ASN A 30 9.29 76.09 -38.28
N ALA A 31 8.31 75.38 -37.82
CA ALA A 31 8.30 74.86 -36.44
C ALA A 31 9.13 73.61 -36.45
N ASP A 32 10.35 73.70 -35.99
CA ASP A 32 11.12 72.59 -35.52
C ASP A 32 10.27 71.77 -34.58
N ALA A 33 9.74 70.69 -35.08
CA ALA A 33 9.22 69.65 -34.24
C ALA A 33 10.41 69.06 -33.44
N LYS A 34 10.66 69.66 -32.29
CA LYS A 34 11.43 68.99 -31.22
C LYS A 34 10.82 67.65 -31.02
N ALA A 35 11.50 66.62 -31.49
CA ALA A 35 11.22 65.24 -31.10
C ALA A 35 11.14 65.23 -29.56
N THR A 36 9.96 65.06 -29.04
CA THR A 36 9.74 64.81 -27.62
C THR A 36 10.59 63.58 -27.27
N PRO A 37 11.55 63.70 -26.36
CA PRO A 37 12.31 62.53 -25.98
C PRO A 37 11.27 61.49 -25.50
N MET A 38 11.22 60.33 -26.15
CA MET A 38 10.55 59.17 -25.65
C MET A 38 10.96 59.04 -24.18
N THR A 39 10.05 59.33 -23.29
CA THR A 39 10.26 59.15 -21.86
C THR A 39 10.71 57.72 -21.69
N ALA A 40 11.99 57.57 -21.35
CA ALA A 40 12.56 56.27 -21.04
C ALA A 40 11.61 55.62 -20.02
N GLN A 41 10.91 54.60 -20.43
CA GLN A 41 9.96 53.88 -19.57
C GLN A 41 10.78 53.42 -18.37
N GLN A 42 10.49 54.00 -17.20
CA GLN A 42 11.22 53.66 -15.96
C GLN A 42 11.09 52.18 -15.76
N ALA A 43 12.23 51.48 -15.78
CA ALA A 43 12.26 50.04 -15.57
C ALA A 43 11.65 49.70 -14.21
N THR A 44 10.56 48.96 -14.21
CA THR A 44 9.85 48.57 -13.00
C THR A 44 10.72 47.56 -12.20
N THR A 45 10.92 47.83 -10.91
CA THR A 45 11.64 46.89 -10.04
C THR A 45 10.78 45.68 -9.79
N VAL A 46 11.30 44.48 -10.02
CA VAL A 46 10.64 43.19 -9.79
C VAL A 46 11.58 42.23 -9.08
N ASP A 47 11.00 41.42 -8.18
CA ASP A 47 11.77 40.35 -7.55
C ASP A 47 11.82 39.16 -8.50
N ILE A 48 13.03 38.72 -8.78
CA ILE A 48 13.30 37.56 -9.62
C ILE A 48 14.01 36.49 -8.82
N SER A 49 13.80 35.23 -9.21
CA SER A 49 14.53 34.10 -8.66
C SER A 49 14.98 33.15 -9.76
N ASN A 50 16.09 32.48 -9.53
CA ASN A 50 16.50 31.36 -10.38
C ASN A 50 15.60 30.14 -10.14
N VAL A 51 15.22 29.44 -11.18
CA VAL A 51 14.50 28.18 -11.07
C VAL A 51 15.38 27.14 -10.35
N ILE A 52 14.75 26.34 -9.51
CA ILE A 52 15.43 25.28 -8.76
C ILE A 52 15.39 24.00 -9.59
N SER A 53 16.55 23.44 -9.91
CA SER A 53 16.66 22.09 -10.48
C SER A 53 16.99 21.11 -9.36
N LYS A 54 16.08 20.17 -9.08
CA LYS A 54 16.23 19.18 -8.03
C LYS A 54 15.88 17.80 -8.58
N THR A 55 16.63 16.80 -8.15
CA THR A 55 16.25 15.41 -8.41
C THR A 55 15.07 15.06 -7.53
N ILE A 56 13.98 14.64 -8.15
CA ILE A 56 12.75 14.23 -7.48
C ILE A 56 12.41 12.78 -7.81
N THR A 57 11.71 12.14 -6.90
CA THR A 57 11.03 10.87 -7.13
C THR A 57 9.53 11.15 -7.16
N ASP A 58 8.85 10.64 -8.17
CA ASP A 58 7.40 10.76 -8.23
C ASP A 58 6.78 9.81 -7.21
N TRP A 59 5.85 10.30 -6.41
CA TRP A 59 5.11 9.54 -5.42
C TRP A 59 3.64 9.55 -5.74
N GLN A 60 3.00 8.41 -5.54
CA GLN A 60 1.54 8.29 -5.60
C GLN A 60 1.01 7.93 -4.21
N GLU A 61 -0.06 8.58 -3.79
CA GLU A 61 -0.67 8.34 -2.49
C GLU A 61 -1.98 7.57 -2.64
N TYR A 62 -2.12 6.54 -1.81
CA TYR A 62 -3.27 5.66 -1.80
C TYR A 62 -3.82 5.53 -0.39
N SER A 63 -5.10 5.26 -0.32
CA SER A 63 -5.77 4.87 0.91
C SER A 63 -5.78 3.36 1.00
N GLY A 64 -5.38 2.82 2.15
CA GLY A 64 -5.35 1.39 2.38
C GLY A 64 -5.86 1.00 3.76
N ARG A 65 -5.92 -0.31 3.99
CA ARG A 65 -6.22 -0.89 5.31
C ARG A 65 -5.18 -1.93 5.68
N LEU A 66 -4.90 -2.00 6.98
CA LEU A 66 -4.03 -3.03 7.51
C LEU A 66 -4.77 -4.35 7.61
N GLU A 67 -4.14 -5.43 7.17
CA GLU A 67 -4.63 -6.80 7.24
C GLU A 67 -3.60 -7.67 7.96
N ALA A 68 -4.07 -8.64 8.74
CA ALA A 68 -3.18 -9.64 9.32
C ALA A 68 -2.63 -10.55 8.20
N ILE A 69 -1.37 -10.98 8.33
CA ILE A 69 -0.80 -11.98 7.41
C ILE A 69 -1.51 -13.32 7.62
N ASP A 70 -1.68 -13.72 8.89
CA ASP A 70 -2.40 -14.93 9.26
C ASP A 70 -3.59 -14.55 10.14
N GLN A 71 -4.76 -15.03 9.78
CA GLN A 71 -5.98 -14.96 10.58
C GLN A 71 -6.57 -16.35 10.66
N VAL A 72 -6.72 -16.86 11.87
CA VAL A 72 -7.20 -18.22 12.11
C VAL A 72 -8.34 -18.22 13.12
N ASP A 73 -9.45 -18.78 12.73
CA ASP A 73 -10.55 -19.08 13.62
C ASP A 73 -10.30 -20.44 14.32
N ILE A 74 -10.14 -20.43 15.62
CA ILE A 74 -9.93 -21.64 16.43
C ILE A 74 -11.26 -22.32 16.64
N ARG A 75 -11.36 -23.55 16.13
CA ARG A 75 -12.54 -24.41 16.23
C ARG A 75 -12.18 -25.76 16.83
N PRO A 76 -13.07 -26.40 17.59
CA PRO A 76 -12.83 -27.73 18.15
C PRO A 76 -12.86 -28.79 17.03
N GLN A 77 -11.94 -29.74 17.10
CA GLN A 77 -11.89 -30.91 16.20
C GLN A 77 -12.55 -32.14 16.79
N VAL A 78 -12.80 -32.15 18.11
CA VAL A 78 -13.55 -33.17 18.82
C VAL A 78 -14.64 -32.52 19.66
N SER A 79 -15.73 -33.23 19.87
CA SER A 79 -16.86 -32.76 20.69
C SER A 79 -16.65 -33.14 22.15
N GLY A 80 -16.97 -32.24 23.07
CA GLY A 80 -16.84 -32.52 24.50
C GLY A 80 -17.01 -31.28 25.36
N LYS A 81 -16.94 -31.46 26.68
CA LYS A 81 -17.07 -30.37 27.65
C LYS A 81 -15.76 -29.57 27.73
N LEU A 82 -15.85 -28.25 27.63
CA LEU A 82 -14.72 -27.35 27.84
C LEU A 82 -14.42 -27.28 29.35
N ILE A 83 -13.20 -27.67 29.74
CA ILE A 83 -12.82 -27.72 31.16
C ILE A 83 -11.85 -26.61 31.56
N ALA A 84 -11.10 -26.04 30.60
CA ALA A 84 -10.15 -24.92 30.89
C ALA A 84 -9.96 -24.02 29.68
N VAL A 85 -9.71 -22.74 29.98
CA VAL A 85 -9.21 -21.71 29.07
C VAL A 85 -7.86 -21.21 29.64
N HIS A 86 -6.79 -21.24 28.86
CA HIS A 86 -5.42 -21.04 29.34
C HIS A 86 -4.82 -19.67 28.97
N PHE A 87 -5.54 -18.82 28.32
CA PHE A 87 -5.08 -17.49 27.91
C PHE A 87 -5.96 -16.38 28.51
N LYS A 88 -5.44 -15.15 28.47
CA LYS A 88 -6.22 -13.94 28.78
C LYS A 88 -6.70 -13.31 27.47
N ASP A 89 -7.90 -12.78 27.47
CA ASP A 89 -8.49 -12.08 26.32
C ASP A 89 -7.56 -10.96 25.85
N GLY A 90 -7.29 -10.91 24.54
CA GLY A 90 -6.42 -9.91 23.92
C GLY A 90 -4.92 -10.10 24.15
N SER A 91 -4.48 -11.17 24.85
CA SER A 91 -3.05 -11.43 25.07
C SER A 91 -2.34 -11.88 23.79
N LEU A 92 -1.02 -11.80 23.81
CA LEU A 92 -0.15 -12.42 22.81
C LEU A 92 0.09 -13.88 23.19
N VAL A 93 -0.04 -14.77 22.20
CA VAL A 93 0.23 -16.20 22.34
C VAL A 93 1.26 -16.65 21.32
N ARG A 94 2.01 -17.71 21.64
CA ARG A 94 3.01 -18.31 20.76
C ARG A 94 2.43 -19.53 20.05
N LYS A 95 2.94 -19.82 18.86
CA LYS A 95 2.62 -21.08 18.17
C LYS A 95 2.89 -22.27 19.07
N GLY A 96 1.89 -23.20 19.18
CA GLY A 96 1.94 -24.37 20.04
C GLY A 96 1.49 -24.13 21.48
N GLU A 97 1.22 -22.89 21.89
CA GLU A 97 0.72 -22.56 23.24
C GLU A 97 -0.70 -23.12 23.42
N LEU A 98 -0.95 -23.74 24.58
CA LEU A 98 -2.24 -24.33 24.92
C LEU A 98 -3.28 -23.22 25.13
N LEU A 99 -4.38 -23.31 24.42
CA LEU A 99 -5.47 -22.31 24.46
C LEU A 99 -6.69 -22.83 25.24
N PHE A 100 -7.12 -24.02 24.90
CA PHE A 100 -8.31 -24.63 25.49
C PHE A 100 -8.06 -26.11 25.81
N THR A 101 -8.75 -26.62 26.82
CA THR A 101 -8.79 -28.07 27.12
C THR A 101 -10.21 -28.54 27.14
N ILE A 102 -10.51 -29.53 26.29
CA ILE A 102 -11.73 -30.33 26.32
C ILE A 102 -11.49 -31.49 27.25
N ASP A 103 -12.54 -31.99 27.94
CA ASP A 103 -12.44 -33.12 28.87
C ASP A 103 -11.77 -34.34 28.18
N PRO A 104 -10.54 -34.74 28.57
CA PRO A 104 -9.82 -35.83 27.89
C PRO A 104 -10.26 -37.22 28.33
N ARG A 105 -10.93 -37.34 29.46
CA ARG A 105 -11.26 -38.66 30.09
C ARG A 105 -11.96 -39.65 29.16
N PRO A 106 -12.99 -39.26 28.36
CA PRO A 106 -13.63 -40.19 27.42
C PRO A 106 -12.65 -40.67 26.34
N PHE A 107 -11.76 -39.79 25.87
CA PHE A 107 -10.76 -40.08 24.83
C PHE A 107 -9.61 -40.94 25.36
N GLU A 108 -9.20 -40.76 26.62
CA GLU A 108 -8.25 -41.62 27.32
C GLU A 108 -8.78 -43.04 27.47
N ALA A 109 -10.05 -43.18 27.85
CA ALA A 109 -10.71 -44.48 27.95
C ALA A 109 -10.76 -45.19 26.58
N GLU A 110 -11.06 -44.44 25.50
CA GLU A 110 -11.08 -45.01 24.15
C GLU A 110 -9.69 -45.41 23.66
N LEU A 111 -8.68 -44.64 23.97
CA LEU A 111 -7.28 -44.97 23.68
C LEU A 111 -6.86 -46.25 24.41
N ASN A 112 -7.18 -46.36 25.70
CA ASN A 112 -6.89 -47.56 26.50
C ASN A 112 -7.61 -48.81 25.91
N ARG A 113 -8.87 -48.68 25.47
CA ARG A 113 -9.60 -49.73 24.80
C ARG A 113 -8.92 -50.17 23.50
N ALA A 114 -8.53 -49.21 22.65
CA ALA A 114 -7.82 -49.52 21.41
C ALA A 114 -6.45 -50.16 21.64
N GLN A 115 -5.73 -49.78 22.69
CA GLN A 115 -4.45 -50.38 23.06
C GLN A 115 -4.63 -51.84 23.53
N ALA A 116 -5.70 -52.15 24.28
CA ALA A 116 -6.00 -53.52 24.68
C ALA A 116 -6.32 -54.42 23.46
N GLN A 117 -7.06 -53.86 22.47
CA GLN A 117 -7.33 -54.57 21.21
C GLN A 117 -6.05 -54.82 20.39
N LEU A 118 -5.12 -53.84 20.37
CA LEU A 118 -3.82 -53.98 19.73
C LEU A 118 -3.02 -55.11 20.38
N ALA A 119 -2.95 -55.16 21.72
CA ALA A 119 -2.25 -56.23 22.45
C ALA A 119 -2.82 -57.61 22.14
N SER A 120 -4.15 -57.74 22.03
CA SER A 120 -4.80 -58.97 21.63
C SER A 120 -4.45 -59.40 20.19
N ALA A 121 -4.45 -58.44 19.24
CA ALA A 121 -4.06 -58.69 17.84
C ALA A 121 -2.58 -59.08 17.70
N GLU A 122 -1.69 -58.50 18.49
CA GLU A 122 -0.27 -58.87 18.54
C GLU A 122 -0.06 -60.30 19.06
N ALA A 123 -0.79 -60.69 20.11
CA ALA A 123 -0.78 -62.07 20.60
C ALA A 123 -1.27 -63.07 19.53
N GLN A 124 -2.34 -62.71 18.80
CA GLN A 124 -2.88 -63.54 17.73
C GLN A 124 -1.90 -63.72 16.57
N VAL A 125 -1.21 -62.68 16.15
CA VAL A 125 -0.14 -62.77 15.12
C VAL A 125 0.97 -63.69 15.61
N THR A 126 1.42 -63.55 16.84
CA THR A 126 2.44 -64.43 17.42
C THR A 126 2.04 -65.88 17.41
N TYR A 127 0.80 -66.17 17.81
CA TYR A 127 0.22 -67.53 17.81
C TYR A 127 0.18 -68.09 16.37
N THR A 128 -0.45 -67.38 15.42
CA THR A 128 -0.63 -67.86 14.04
C THR A 128 0.70 -68.02 13.31
N ALA A 129 1.67 -67.11 13.50
CA ALA A 129 3.02 -67.21 12.95
C ALA A 129 3.76 -68.45 13.48
N SER A 130 3.64 -68.74 14.80
CA SER A 130 4.23 -69.92 15.39
C SER A 130 3.58 -71.19 14.89
N ASN A 131 2.23 -71.20 14.71
CA ASN A 131 1.49 -72.33 14.15
C ASN A 131 1.90 -72.57 12.68
N LEU A 132 1.93 -71.56 11.83
CA LEU A 132 2.35 -71.63 10.42
C LEU A 132 3.76 -72.20 10.31
N SER A 133 4.68 -71.72 11.12
CA SER A 133 6.09 -72.25 11.13
C SER A 133 6.13 -73.73 11.52
N ARG A 134 5.26 -74.18 12.42
CA ARG A 134 5.14 -75.60 12.80
C ARG A 134 4.58 -76.42 11.64
N ILE A 135 3.48 -76.01 11.01
CA ILE A 135 2.87 -76.69 9.86
C ILE A 135 3.83 -76.74 8.66
N GLN A 136 4.56 -75.69 8.38
CA GLN A 136 5.59 -75.66 7.35
C GLN A 136 6.71 -76.69 7.57
N ARG A 137 7.11 -77.01 8.78
CA ARG A 137 8.06 -78.07 9.10
C ARG A 137 7.44 -79.45 8.94
N LEU A 138 6.20 -79.65 9.34
CA LEU A 138 5.51 -80.93 9.28
C LEU A 138 5.15 -81.34 7.85
N ILE A 139 4.86 -80.39 6.92
CA ILE A 139 4.58 -80.68 5.53
C ILE A 139 5.80 -81.26 4.83
N GLN A 140 7.02 -80.86 5.22
CA GLN A 140 8.27 -81.42 4.68
C GLN A 140 8.45 -82.91 4.99
N SER A 141 7.85 -83.39 6.08
CA SER A 141 7.81 -84.78 6.47
C SER A 141 6.55 -85.54 6.04
N ASN A 142 5.69 -84.93 5.22
CA ASN A 142 4.39 -85.44 4.79
C ASN A 142 3.48 -85.76 5.96
N ALA A 143 3.61 -85.14 7.13
CA ALA A 143 2.81 -85.42 8.33
C ALA A 143 1.51 -84.63 8.36
N VAL A 144 1.31 -83.60 7.47
CA VAL A 144 0.11 -82.78 7.35
C VAL A 144 -0.30 -82.60 5.90
N SER A 145 -1.58 -82.25 5.66
CA SER A 145 -2.12 -82.01 4.33
C SER A 145 -1.78 -80.60 3.80
N ARG A 146 -1.82 -80.40 2.44
CA ARG A 146 -1.70 -79.04 1.85
C ARG A 146 -2.79 -78.11 2.27
N GLN A 147 -4.02 -78.66 2.51
CA GLN A 147 -5.16 -77.88 3.00
C GLN A 147 -4.87 -77.28 4.37
N GLU A 148 -4.19 -77.97 5.27
CA GLU A 148 -3.80 -77.47 6.59
C GLU A 148 -2.76 -76.35 6.47
N LEU A 149 -1.82 -76.43 5.51
CA LEU A 149 -0.88 -75.38 5.24
C LEU A 149 -1.63 -74.12 4.73
N ASP A 150 -2.52 -74.28 3.75
CA ASP A 150 -3.29 -73.17 3.17
C ASP A 150 -4.16 -72.47 4.27
N LEU A 151 -4.75 -73.21 5.18
CA LEU A 151 -5.46 -72.69 6.32
C LEU A 151 -4.55 -71.90 7.25
N ALA A 152 -3.40 -72.44 7.64
CA ALA A 152 -2.46 -71.77 8.52
C ALA A 152 -1.91 -70.48 7.89
N GLU A 153 -1.64 -70.48 6.57
CA GLU A 153 -1.25 -69.27 5.84
C GLU A 153 -2.33 -68.21 5.77
N ASN A 154 -3.59 -68.60 5.58
CA ASN A 154 -4.72 -67.69 5.58
C ASN A 154 -4.96 -67.11 6.99
N ASP A 155 -4.85 -67.91 8.06
CA ASP A 155 -4.95 -67.46 9.43
C ASP A 155 -3.85 -66.43 9.78
N ALA A 156 -2.62 -66.73 9.38
CA ALA A 156 -1.51 -65.81 9.61
C ALA A 156 -1.69 -64.45 8.86
N ARG A 157 -2.17 -64.50 7.60
CA ARG A 157 -2.52 -63.29 6.83
C ARG A 157 -3.65 -62.50 7.46
N SER A 158 -4.73 -63.19 7.89
CA SER A 158 -5.85 -62.56 8.57
C SER A 158 -5.45 -61.91 9.89
N ALA A 159 -4.64 -62.60 10.71
CA ALA A 159 -4.11 -62.03 11.95
C ALA A 159 -3.26 -60.81 11.71
N SER A 160 -2.39 -60.82 10.67
CA SER A 160 -1.59 -59.68 10.28
C SER A 160 -2.45 -58.48 9.85
N ALA A 161 -3.49 -58.70 9.06
CA ALA A 161 -4.44 -57.67 8.65
C ALA A 161 -5.17 -57.05 9.87
N ASN A 162 -5.63 -57.90 10.80
CA ASN A 162 -6.27 -57.46 12.06
C ASN A 162 -5.31 -56.64 12.94
N LEU A 163 -4.03 -56.99 12.99
CA LEU A 163 -3.00 -56.20 13.69
C LEU A 163 -2.86 -54.80 13.07
N GLN A 164 -2.83 -54.69 11.74
CA GLN A 164 -2.77 -53.39 11.08
C GLN A 164 -4.02 -52.54 11.37
N ALA A 165 -5.21 -53.16 11.37
CA ALA A 165 -6.45 -52.46 11.73
C ALA A 165 -6.43 -51.99 13.20
N ALA A 166 -5.95 -52.80 14.13
CA ALA A 166 -5.82 -52.43 15.55
C ALA A 166 -4.81 -51.27 15.75
N ARG A 167 -3.69 -51.28 15.02
CA ARG A 167 -2.70 -50.17 15.03
C ARG A 167 -3.34 -48.88 14.54
N ALA A 168 -4.10 -48.92 13.48
CA ALA A 168 -4.80 -47.74 12.95
C ALA A 168 -5.84 -47.20 13.94
N ALA A 169 -6.55 -48.09 14.66
CA ALA A 169 -7.51 -47.72 15.71
C ALA A 169 -6.81 -46.98 16.87
N VAL A 170 -5.65 -47.46 17.33
CA VAL A 170 -4.85 -46.79 18.37
C VAL A 170 -4.40 -45.41 17.89
N GLN A 171 -3.95 -45.29 16.65
CA GLN A 171 -3.52 -43.99 16.09
C GLN A 171 -4.69 -43.00 16.03
N SER A 172 -5.88 -43.44 15.61
CA SER A 172 -7.07 -42.62 15.56
C SER A 172 -7.50 -42.14 16.96
N ALA A 173 -7.54 -43.06 17.95
CA ALA A 173 -7.87 -42.73 19.35
C ALA A 173 -6.83 -41.72 19.94
N ARG A 174 -5.56 -41.88 19.62
CA ARG A 174 -4.50 -40.97 20.05
C ARG A 174 -4.67 -39.59 19.47
N LEU A 175 -4.97 -39.45 18.18
CA LEU A 175 -5.25 -38.16 17.53
C LEU A 175 -6.46 -37.49 18.16
N ASN A 176 -7.55 -38.22 18.43
CA ASN A 176 -8.73 -37.67 19.10
C ASN A 176 -8.40 -37.14 20.50
N LEU A 177 -7.56 -37.85 21.25
CA LEU A 177 -7.07 -37.38 22.55
C LEU A 177 -6.18 -36.11 22.40
N GLU A 178 -5.33 -36.05 21.41
CA GLU A 178 -4.52 -34.85 21.11
C GLU A 178 -5.42 -33.66 20.80
N TYR A 179 -6.47 -33.83 20.04
CA TYR A 179 -7.43 -32.76 19.69
C TYR A 179 -8.23 -32.23 20.88
N THR A 180 -8.21 -32.88 22.03
CA THR A 180 -8.75 -32.32 23.28
C THR A 180 -7.94 -31.15 23.80
N ARG A 181 -6.65 -31.02 23.41
CA ARG A 181 -5.72 -29.97 23.76
C ARG A 181 -5.57 -29.01 22.58
N ILE A 182 -6.38 -27.97 22.54
CA ILE A 182 -6.40 -27.02 21.46
C ILE A 182 -5.27 -26.03 21.64
N THR A 183 -4.30 -26.01 20.71
CA THR A 183 -3.12 -25.15 20.72
C THR A 183 -3.18 -24.08 19.63
N ALA A 184 -2.39 -23.00 19.78
CA ALA A 184 -2.28 -21.94 18.80
C ALA A 184 -1.53 -22.43 17.54
N PRO A 185 -2.09 -22.35 16.33
CA PRO A 185 -1.42 -22.78 15.10
C PRO A 185 -0.37 -21.77 14.62
N VAL A 186 -0.51 -20.50 14.99
CA VAL A 186 0.41 -19.39 14.67
C VAL A 186 0.63 -18.55 15.93
N SER A 187 1.72 -17.76 15.95
CA SER A 187 1.93 -16.76 16.99
C SER A 187 1.17 -15.49 16.64
N GLY A 188 0.54 -14.86 17.63
CA GLY A 188 -0.24 -13.65 17.39
C GLY A 188 -1.04 -13.17 18.59
N ARG A 189 -1.95 -12.24 18.36
CA ARG A 189 -2.88 -11.74 19.37
C ARG A 189 -4.17 -12.53 19.30
N ILE A 190 -4.54 -13.12 20.43
CA ILE A 190 -5.79 -13.88 20.58
C ILE A 190 -6.94 -12.93 20.95
N SER A 191 -8.12 -13.20 20.43
CA SER A 191 -9.35 -12.48 20.77
C SER A 191 -9.91 -13.00 22.10
N ARG A 192 -11.09 -12.54 22.48
CA ARG A 192 -11.81 -13.08 23.65
C ARG A 192 -12.25 -14.52 23.41
N ALA A 193 -12.34 -15.29 24.47
CA ALA A 193 -13.03 -16.58 24.43
C ALA A 193 -14.52 -16.36 24.17
N LYS A 194 -15.05 -17.02 23.10
CA LYS A 194 -16.48 -16.95 22.75
C LYS A 194 -17.31 -18.01 23.49
N VAL A 195 -16.63 -18.97 24.11
CA VAL A 195 -17.24 -20.07 24.87
C VAL A 195 -16.57 -20.15 26.22
N THR A 196 -17.38 -20.25 27.27
CA THR A 196 -16.91 -20.32 28.67
C THR A 196 -16.73 -21.76 29.12
N VAL A 197 -15.91 -21.96 30.13
CA VAL A 197 -15.71 -23.25 30.81
C VAL A 197 -17.05 -23.79 31.29
N GLY A 198 -17.23 -25.10 31.14
CA GLY A 198 -18.47 -25.81 31.51
C GLY A 198 -19.41 -26.11 30.34
N ASN A 199 -19.31 -25.37 29.24
CA ASN A 199 -20.09 -25.61 28.04
C ASN A 199 -19.59 -26.80 27.24
N VAL A 200 -20.51 -27.44 26.52
CA VAL A 200 -20.18 -28.51 25.56
C VAL A 200 -19.98 -27.89 24.19
N VAL A 201 -18.86 -28.21 23.56
CA VAL A 201 -18.54 -27.82 22.19
C VAL A 201 -18.69 -29.00 21.25
N SER A 202 -19.07 -28.70 20.00
CA SER A 202 -19.27 -29.72 18.97
C SER A 202 -18.28 -29.56 17.85
N ALA A 203 -17.73 -30.66 17.35
CA ALA A 203 -16.88 -30.71 16.16
C ALA A 203 -17.73 -30.83 14.87
N GLY A 204 -17.11 -30.60 13.72
CA GLY A 204 -17.72 -30.81 12.39
C GLY A 204 -18.11 -29.50 11.70
N ASN A 205 -18.93 -29.61 10.62
CA ASN A 205 -19.26 -28.50 9.73
C ASN A 205 -19.99 -27.32 10.41
N GLY A 206 -20.61 -27.54 11.57
CA GLY A 206 -21.26 -26.50 12.38
C GLY A 206 -20.48 -26.09 13.61
N ALA A 207 -19.20 -26.47 13.72
CA ALA A 207 -18.37 -26.15 14.88
C ALA A 207 -18.29 -24.64 15.11
N GLN A 208 -18.71 -24.20 16.30
CA GLN A 208 -18.61 -22.79 16.66
C GLN A 208 -17.16 -22.35 16.84
N VAL A 209 -16.88 -21.09 16.49
CA VAL A 209 -15.57 -20.49 16.71
C VAL A 209 -15.38 -20.26 18.21
N LEU A 210 -14.34 -20.85 18.80
CA LEU A 210 -13.99 -20.68 20.22
C LEU A 210 -13.33 -19.33 20.46
N THR A 211 -12.45 -18.92 19.55
CA THR A 211 -11.78 -17.62 19.52
C THR A 211 -11.17 -17.39 18.13
N SER A 212 -10.70 -16.18 17.84
CA SER A 212 -9.90 -15.88 16.66
C SER A 212 -8.49 -15.44 17.06
N LEU A 213 -7.51 -15.80 16.24
CA LEU A 213 -6.12 -15.49 16.42
C LEU A 213 -5.61 -14.76 15.17
N VAL A 214 -4.92 -13.62 15.35
CA VAL A 214 -4.37 -12.82 14.26
C VAL A 214 -2.87 -12.60 14.48
N SER A 215 -2.07 -12.78 13.43
CA SER A 215 -0.66 -12.42 13.48
C SER A 215 -0.51 -10.90 13.58
N VAL A 216 0.42 -10.43 14.42
CA VAL A 216 0.62 -9.00 14.67
C VAL A 216 2.07 -8.55 14.52
N SER A 217 3.02 -9.46 14.34
CA SER A 217 4.45 -9.12 14.18
C SER A 217 4.75 -8.39 12.88
N ARG A 218 4.03 -8.74 11.84
CA ARG A 218 4.01 -8.09 10.52
C ARG A 218 2.58 -8.03 10.02
N LEU A 219 2.29 -7.01 9.22
CA LEU A 219 0.97 -6.79 8.65
C LEU A 219 1.10 -6.46 7.17
N TYR A 220 0.06 -6.76 6.43
CA TYR A 220 -0.14 -6.22 5.10
C TYR A 220 -0.85 -4.87 5.19
N ALA A 221 -0.44 -3.93 4.37
CA ALA A 221 -1.29 -2.83 3.96
C ALA A 221 -1.84 -3.17 2.58
N SER A 222 -3.16 -3.32 2.49
CA SER A 222 -3.90 -3.60 1.26
C SER A 222 -4.43 -2.29 0.70
N PHE A 223 -4.13 -1.99 -0.55
CA PHE A 223 -4.56 -0.77 -1.25
C PHE A 223 -4.73 -1.04 -2.74
N ASP A 224 -5.57 -0.22 -3.38
CA ASP A 224 -5.93 -0.39 -4.77
C ASP A 224 -5.21 0.66 -5.62
N VAL A 225 -4.43 0.20 -6.59
CA VAL A 225 -3.59 1.01 -7.48
C VAL A 225 -4.25 1.11 -8.84
N ASP A 226 -4.31 2.30 -9.43
CA ASP A 226 -4.83 2.50 -10.76
C ASP A 226 -3.94 1.86 -11.85
N GLU A 227 -4.56 1.53 -13.00
CA GLU A 227 -3.90 0.86 -14.11
C GLU A 227 -2.69 1.65 -14.64
N GLN A 228 -2.77 2.99 -14.71
CA GLN A 228 -1.67 3.82 -15.21
C GLN A 228 -0.45 3.73 -14.30
N THR A 229 -0.65 3.81 -13.00
CA THR A 229 0.43 3.68 -12.01
C THR A 229 1.01 2.28 -12.02
N TYR A 230 0.17 1.25 -12.13
CA TYR A 230 0.63 -0.14 -12.26
C TYR A 230 1.53 -0.32 -13.48
N LEU A 231 1.09 0.10 -14.67
CA LEU A 231 1.87 -0.02 -15.90
C LEU A 231 3.15 0.81 -15.87
N LYS A 232 3.10 2.00 -15.28
CA LYS A 232 4.24 2.92 -15.25
C LYS A 232 5.33 2.52 -14.26
N TYR A 233 4.96 2.03 -13.08
CA TYR A 233 5.89 1.87 -11.97
C TYR A 233 6.11 0.44 -11.51
N ILE A 234 5.13 -0.44 -11.72
CA ILE A 234 5.15 -1.79 -11.17
C ILE A 234 5.44 -2.83 -12.25
N SER A 235 4.73 -2.79 -13.38
CA SER A 235 4.80 -3.81 -14.44
C SER A 235 6.18 -3.94 -15.07
N ASN A 236 6.92 -2.83 -15.16
CA ASN A 236 8.24 -2.79 -15.79
C ASN A 236 9.39 -3.22 -14.86
N GLN A 237 9.12 -3.41 -13.58
CA GLN A 237 10.13 -3.88 -12.64
C GLN A 237 10.08 -5.40 -12.54
N ARG A 238 11.18 -6.08 -12.93
CA ARG A 238 11.34 -7.54 -12.81
C ARG A 238 11.20 -8.05 -11.37
N ASN A 239 11.34 -7.15 -10.40
CA ASN A 239 11.16 -7.43 -8.98
C ASN A 239 10.35 -6.31 -8.34
N SER A 240 9.06 -6.53 -8.15
CA SER A 240 8.13 -5.59 -7.52
C SER A 240 8.54 -5.21 -6.08
N ALA A 241 9.33 -6.06 -5.42
CA ALA A 241 9.87 -5.77 -4.08
C ALA A 241 10.85 -4.58 -4.04
N GLN A 242 11.34 -4.12 -5.19
CA GLN A 242 12.23 -2.95 -5.28
C GLN A 242 11.48 -1.60 -5.32
N VAL A 243 10.15 -1.62 -5.46
CA VAL A 243 9.34 -0.39 -5.41
C VAL A 243 9.22 0.04 -3.96
N PRO A 244 9.74 1.20 -3.55
CA PRO A 244 9.64 1.66 -2.18
C PRO A 244 8.19 2.01 -1.85
N VAL A 245 7.73 1.51 -0.72
CA VAL A 245 6.40 1.78 -0.19
C VAL A 245 6.55 2.35 1.22
N TYR A 246 5.91 3.47 1.47
CA TYR A 246 5.88 4.08 2.79
C TYR A 246 4.46 4.16 3.32
N MET A 247 4.33 4.05 4.63
CA MET A 247 3.04 4.10 5.30
C MET A 247 3.03 5.15 6.40
N GLY A 248 1.93 5.90 6.48
CA GLY A 248 1.56 6.77 7.58
C GLY A 248 0.18 6.41 8.12
N LEU A 249 -0.01 6.53 9.42
CA LEU A 249 -1.30 6.33 10.07
C LEU A 249 -2.15 7.60 10.01
N ALA A 250 -3.44 7.47 10.35
CA ALA A 250 -4.39 8.59 10.31
C ALA A 250 -4.01 9.78 11.21
N ASN A 251 -3.31 9.52 12.31
CA ASN A 251 -2.86 10.53 13.27
C ASN A 251 -1.44 11.06 13.01
N GLU A 252 -0.79 10.62 11.94
CA GLU A 252 0.57 11.04 11.57
C GLU A 252 0.51 12.01 10.38
N THR A 253 1.35 13.04 10.38
CA THR A 253 1.46 13.98 9.25
C THR A 253 2.37 13.46 8.13
N GLY A 254 3.26 12.49 8.43
CA GLY A 254 4.25 11.93 7.53
C GLY A 254 3.98 10.47 7.17
N PHE A 255 4.99 9.85 6.54
CA PHE A 255 5.06 8.44 6.18
C PHE A 255 6.31 7.86 6.85
N SER A 256 6.14 7.39 8.08
CA SER A 256 7.26 7.03 8.97
C SER A 256 7.71 5.58 8.85
N ARG A 257 6.93 4.74 8.17
CA ARG A 257 7.19 3.29 8.08
C ARG A 257 7.50 2.91 6.64
N GLU A 258 8.60 2.24 6.47
CA GLU A 258 9.01 1.66 5.20
C GLU A 258 8.52 0.22 5.10
N GLY A 259 8.05 -0.17 3.92
CA GLY A 259 7.56 -1.49 3.60
C GLY A 259 7.95 -1.93 2.21
N THR A 260 7.65 -3.16 1.89
CA THR A 260 7.93 -3.77 0.58
C THR A 260 6.68 -4.38 -0.02
N ILE A 261 6.52 -4.30 -1.33
CA ILE A 261 5.42 -4.97 -2.03
C ILE A 261 5.62 -6.47 -1.87
N ASN A 262 4.62 -7.13 -1.30
CA ASN A 262 4.61 -8.59 -1.12
C ASN A 262 3.87 -9.29 -2.25
N SER A 263 2.72 -8.77 -2.64
CA SER A 263 1.90 -9.36 -3.70
C SER A 263 1.08 -8.31 -4.43
N ILE A 264 0.80 -8.62 -5.67
CA ILE A 264 -0.10 -7.89 -6.55
C ILE A 264 -1.11 -8.92 -7.02
N ASP A 265 -2.39 -8.59 -6.98
CA ASP A 265 -3.42 -9.50 -7.48
C ASP A 265 -3.22 -9.75 -8.98
N ASN A 266 -3.60 -10.92 -9.43
CA ASN A 266 -3.44 -11.35 -10.82
C ASN A 266 -4.57 -10.86 -11.76
N ASN A 267 -5.52 -10.14 -11.21
CA ASN A 267 -6.68 -9.62 -11.95
C ASN A 267 -6.94 -8.16 -11.59
N LEU A 268 -7.20 -7.35 -12.62
CA LEU A 268 -7.65 -5.98 -12.46
C LEU A 268 -9.17 -5.97 -12.25
N ASP A 269 -9.65 -5.23 -11.28
CA ASP A 269 -11.07 -4.95 -11.13
C ASP A 269 -11.51 -4.00 -12.25
N THR A 270 -12.26 -4.54 -13.23
CA THR A 270 -12.72 -3.79 -14.40
C THR A 270 -13.78 -2.74 -14.05
N THR A 271 -14.40 -2.81 -12.88
CA THR A 271 -15.40 -1.85 -12.44
C THR A 271 -14.75 -0.56 -11.94
N SER A 272 -13.66 -0.68 -11.20
CA SER A 272 -12.91 0.44 -10.64
C SER A 272 -11.68 0.84 -11.47
N GLY A 273 -11.20 -0.04 -12.38
CA GLY A 273 -9.95 0.15 -13.10
C GLY A 273 -8.71 0.07 -12.22
N THR A 274 -8.79 -0.69 -11.12
CA THR A 274 -7.72 -0.78 -10.15
C THR A 274 -7.24 -2.22 -9.94
N ILE A 275 -6.01 -2.37 -9.48
CA ILE A 275 -5.42 -3.65 -9.08
C ILE A 275 -5.02 -3.59 -7.61
N ARG A 276 -5.34 -4.66 -6.88
CA ARG A 276 -5.01 -4.72 -5.45
C ARG A 276 -3.56 -5.08 -5.24
N VAL A 277 -2.90 -4.27 -4.43
CA VAL A 277 -1.51 -4.44 -4.02
C VAL A 277 -1.45 -4.61 -2.51
N ARG A 278 -0.62 -5.55 -2.04
CA ARG A 278 -0.33 -5.75 -0.63
C ARG A 278 1.14 -5.50 -0.38
N ALA A 279 1.43 -4.57 0.52
CA ALA A 279 2.77 -4.29 0.99
C ALA A 279 2.92 -4.76 2.44
N THR A 280 4.07 -5.35 2.77
CA THR A 280 4.39 -5.84 4.12
C THR A 280 5.07 -4.75 4.92
N PHE A 281 4.62 -4.58 6.17
CA PHE A 281 5.19 -3.68 7.14
C PHE A 281 5.49 -4.40 8.45
N ASP A 282 6.63 -4.12 9.04
CA ASP A 282 7.02 -4.65 10.34
C ASP A 282 6.28 -3.93 11.47
N ASN A 283 5.94 -4.67 12.52
CA ASN A 283 5.22 -4.17 13.69
C ASN A 283 5.87 -4.69 15.00
N PRO A 284 7.13 -4.32 15.27
CA PRO A 284 7.87 -4.85 16.40
C PRO A 284 7.21 -4.55 17.75
N ASN A 285 6.54 -3.42 17.87
CA ASN A 285 5.90 -2.96 19.09
C ASN A 285 4.43 -3.40 19.23
N GLY A 286 3.86 -4.09 18.23
CA GLY A 286 2.47 -4.56 18.25
C GLY A 286 1.42 -3.44 18.25
N VAL A 287 1.80 -2.20 17.89
CA VAL A 287 0.91 -1.02 17.87
C VAL A 287 -0.06 -1.06 16.70
N LEU A 288 0.39 -1.59 15.57
CA LEU A 288 -0.45 -1.74 14.39
C LEU A 288 -1.42 -2.89 14.60
N LEU A 289 -2.70 -2.63 14.35
CA LEU A 289 -3.76 -3.63 14.42
C LEU A 289 -4.39 -3.82 13.04
N PRO A 290 -4.79 -5.04 12.69
CA PRO A 290 -5.60 -5.27 11.49
C PRO A 290 -6.88 -4.43 11.51
N GLY A 291 -7.28 -3.89 10.35
CA GLY A 291 -8.43 -3.02 10.19
C GLY A 291 -8.13 -1.52 10.30
N LEU A 292 -6.98 -1.12 10.82
CA LEU A 292 -6.60 0.29 10.85
C LEU A 292 -6.47 0.87 9.44
N TYR A 293 -6.89 2.12 9.30
CA TYR A 293 -6.68 2.91 8.08
C TYR A 293 -5.19 3.26 7.95
N ALA A 294 -4.68 3.15 6.74
CA ALA A 294 -3.31 3.47 6.40
C ALA A 294 -3.25 4.36 5.16
N ARG A 295 -2.47 5.43 5.22
CA ARG A 295 -2.07 6.19 4.03
C ARG A 295 -0.82 5.54 3.49
N ILE A 296 -0.85 5.19 2.22
CA ILE A 296 0.25 4.52 1.54
C ILE A 296 0.83 5.48 0.51
N ARG A 297 2.15 5.62 0.52
CA ARG A 297 2.89 6.33 -0.50
C ARG A 297 3.72 5.32 -1.28
N LEU A 298 3.37 5.16 -2.54
CA LEU A 298 4.07 4.29 -3.47
C LEU A 298 5.07 5.11 -4.26
N GLY A 299 6.36 4.76 -4.17
CA GLY A 299 7.40 5.37 -4.96
C GLY A 299 7.43 4.79 -6.36
N GLY A 300 7.49 5.65 -7.33
CA GLY A 300 7.47 5.21 -8.71
C GLY A 300 8.52 5.89 -9.57
N GLY A 301 9.25 5.07 -10.31
CA GLY A 301 10.18 5.54 -11.31
C GLY A 301 11.58 5.88 -10.79
N GLN A 302 12.50 6.00 -11.75
CA GLN A 302 13.84 6.48 -11.46
C GLN A 302 13.81 7.97 -11.06
N PRO A 303 14.67 8.38 -10.13
CA PRO A 303 14.82 9.79 -9.81
C PRO A 303 15.06 10.59 -11.09
N ARG A 304 14.27 11.63 -11.30
CA ARG A 304 14.40 12.53 -12.46
C ARG A 304 14.70 13.94 -12.04
N SER A 305 15.46 14.67 -12.86
CA SER A 305 15.64 16.09 -12.68
C SER A 305 14.32 16.80 -13.00
N ALA A 306 13.85 17.63 -12.09
CA ALA A 306 12.67 18.46 -12.26
C ALA A 306 12.96 19.90 -11.91
N ILE A 307 12.28 20.80 -12.59
CA ILE A 307 12.31 22.23 -12.32
C ILE A 307 11.19 22.55 -11.34
N LEU A 308 11.56 23.19 -10.24
CA LEU A 308 10.63 23.62 -9.19
C LEU A 308 10.63 25.14 -9.09
N ILE A 309 9.43 25.70 -8.96
CA ILE A 309 9.21 27.13 -8.80
C ILE A 309 8.20 27.40 -7.70
N SER A 310 8.21 28.61 -7.14
CA SER A 310 7.18 29.03 -6.21
C SER A 310 5.83 29.14 -6.91
N PRO A 311 4.72 28.68 -6.30
CA PRO A 311 3.37 28.93 -6.81
C PRO A 311 3.07 30.42 -7.06
N THR A 312 3.72 31.33 -6.33
CA THR A 312 3.56 32.79 -6.49
C THR A 312 4.09 33.32 -7.81
N ALA A 313 5.02 32.60 -8.47
CA ALA A 313 5.56 32.95 -9.77
C ALA A 313 4.66 32.57 -10.95
N ILE A 314 3.56 31.85 -10.68
CA ILE A 314 2.67 31.32 -11.73
C ILE A 314 1.51 32.28 -11.95
N GLY A 315 1.44 32.83 -13.15
CA GLY A 315 0.29 33.57 -13.64
C GLY A 315 -0.73 32.65 -14.31
N VAL A 316 -1.96 33.08 -14.34
CA VAL A 316 -3.08 32.41 -15.04
C VAL A 316 -3.67 33.35 -16.05
N ASP A 317 -3.75 32.92 -17.30
CA ASP A 317 -4.39 33.65 -18.38
C ASP A 317 -5.40 32.72 -19.05
N GLN A 318 -6.68 32.93 -18.74
CA GLN A 318 -7.79 32.03 -19.12
C GLN A 318 -7.51 30.58 -18.66
N ASP A 319 -7.21 29.70 -19.60
CA ASP A 319 -6.92 28.28 -19.39
C ASP A 319 -5.42 27.95 -19.32
N LYS A 320 -4.56 28.97 -19.59
CA LYS A 320 -3.10 28.78 -19.65
C LYS A 320 -2.42 29.19 -18.36
N ARG A 321 -1.41 28.40 -17.99
CA ARG A 321 -0.48 28.74 -16.92
C ARG A 321 0.79 29.30 -17.54
N PHE A 322 1.29 30.39 -16.99
CA PHE A 322 2.49 31.04 -17.50
C PHE A 322 3.39 31.54 -16.39
N VAL A 323 4.62 31.79 -16.75
CA VAL A 323 5.59 32.54 -15.93
C VAL A 323 6.17 33.65 -16.78
N VAL A 324 6.66 34.69 -16.11
CA VAL A 324 7.43 35.75 -16.78
C VAL A 324 8.91 35.47 -16.54
N VAL A 325 9.62 35.20 -17.62
CA VAL A 325 11.07 34.99 -17.63
C VAL A 325 11.78 36.31 -17.92
N VAL A 326 12.90 36.56 -17.26
CA VAL A 326 13.73 37.73 -17.47
C VAL A 326 15.02 37.31 -18.20
N ASP A 327 15.23 37.83 -19.38
CA ASP A 327 16.39 37.52 -20.22
C ASP A 327 17.70 38.21 -19.75
N ALA A 328 18.80 37.97 -20.44
CA ALA A 328 20.08 38.58 -20.12
C ALA A 328 20.11 40.10 -20.33
N LYS A 329 19.15 40.65 -21.10
CA LYS A 329 19.00 42.09 -21.35
C LYS A 329 18.02 42.74 -20.38
N ASN A 330 17.56 42.01 -19.36
CA ASN A 330 16.56 42.43 -18.39
C ASN A 330 15.19 42.77 -19.03
N GLN A 331 14.83 42.08 -20.10
CA GLN A 331 13.53 42.20 -20.72
C GLN A 331 12.64 41.00 -20.26
N THR A 332 11.37 41.30 -20.08
CA THR A 332 10.39 40.31 -19.66
C THR A 332 9.84 39.55 -20.87
N ALA A 333 9.74 38.23 -20.76
CA ALA A 333 9.14 37.38 -21.75
C ALA A 333 8.07 36.47 -21.10
N TYR A 334 6.90 36.46 -21.69
CA TYR A 334 5.83 35.50 -21.32
C TYR A 334 6.21 34.12 -21.80
N ARG A 335 6.11 33.14 -20.92
CA ARG A 335 6.37 31.74 -21.28
C ARG A 335 5.31 30.83 -20.70
N GLU A 336 4.58 30.16 -21.58
CA GLU A 336 3.62 29.15 -21.19
C GLU A 336 4.32 27.95 -20.57
N ILE A 337 3.76 27.44 -19.46
CA ILE A 337 4.28 26.29 -18.74
C ILE A 337 3.22 25.23 -18.54
N LYS A 338 3.67 23.96 -18.47
CA LYS A 338 2.83 22.85 -17.98
C LYS A 338 3.29 22.51 -16.58
N ILE A 339 2.37 22.65 -15.62
CA ILE A 339 2.64 22.35 -14.22
C ILE A 339 2.40 20.87 -13.94
N GLY A 340 3.12 20.32 -12.95
CA GLY A 340 2.95 18.98 -12.42
C GLY A 340 2.36 19.00 -11.00
N ALA A 341 2.77 18.04 -10.17
CA ALA A 341 2.41 18.00 -8.75
C ALA A 341 3.16 19.08 -7.95
N GLN A 342 2.66 19.37 -6.77
CA GLN A 342 3.36 20.21 -5.80
C GLN A 342 4.24 19.33 -4.89
N GLN A 343 5.48 19.75 -4.66
CA GLN A 343 6.41 19.07 -3.78
C GLN A 343 7.17 20.08 -2.91
N ASP A 344 7.25 19.80 -1.62
CA ASP A 344 7.98 20.65 -0.64
C ASP A 344 7.54 22.14 -0.69
N GLY A 345 6.27 22.41 -0.96
CA GLY A 345 5.74 23.78 -1.09
C GLY A 345 6.04 24.46 -2.42
N LEU A 346 6.77 23.81 -3.32
CA LEU A 346 7.10 24.28 -4.66
C LEU A 346 6.27 23.53 -5.72
N GLN A 347 6.05 24.17 -6.86
CA GLN A 347 5.35 23.61 -8.00
C GLN A 347 6.34 23.01 -8.99
N ILE A 348 6.15 21.75 -9.36
CA ILE A 348 6.93 21.10 -10.43
C ILE A 348 6.48 21.67 -11.77
N VAL A 349 7.45 22.00 -12.63
CA VAL A 349 7.21 22.40 -14.03
C VAL A 349 7.66 21.26 -14.93
N ASN A 350 6.69 20.67 -15.66
CA ASN A 350 6.95 19.56 -16.58
C ASN A 350 7.51 20.02 -17.93
N SER A 351 7.17 21.24 -18.39
CA SER A 351 7.69 21.83 -19.63
C SER A 351 7.53 23.35 -19.64
N GLY A 352 8.37 24.02 -20.41
CA GLY A 352 8.34 25.47 -20.60
C GLY A 352 9.48 26.22 -19.90
N LEU A 353 10.22 25.61 -18.98
CA LEU A 353 11.38 26.20 -18.32
C LEU A 353 12.63 25.33 -18.48
N GLN A 354 13.78 25.97 -18.37
CA GLN A 354 15.10 25.33 -18.37
C GLN A 354 15.86 25.65 -17.08
N ALA A 355 16.81 24.80 -16.74
CA ALA A 355 17.72 25.08 -15.62
C ALA A 355 18.52 26.37 -15.89
N GLY A 356 18.51 27.29 -14.90
CA GLY A 356 19.16 28.59 -15.03
C GLY A 356 18.25 29.73 -15.51
N ASP A 357 17.01 29.47 -15.92
CA ASP A 357 16.03 30.52 -16.21
C ASP A 357 15.79 31.38 -14.96
N ARG A 358 15.69 32.72 -15.17
CA ARG A 358 15.32 33.69 -14.13
C ARG A 358 13.85 34.03 -14.28
N ILE A 359 13.06 33.84 -13.26
CA ILE A 359 11.61 34.08 -13.29
C ILE A 359 11.21 35.15 -12.28
N VAL A 360 10.18 35.91 -12.61
CA VAL A 360 9.57 36.86 -11.68
C VAL A 360 8.75 36.14 -10.64
N VAL A 361 9.08 36.35 -9.36
CA VAL A 361 8.37 35.72 -8.23
C VAL A 361 7.42 36.68 -7.50
N ASN A 362 7.67 38.00 -7.67
CA ASN A 362 6.84 39.06 -7.13
C ASN A 362 6.77 40.22 -8.10
N GLY A 363 5.60 40.87 -8.23
CA GLY A 363 5.40 42.00 -9.12
C GLY A 363 4.84 41.66 -10.51
N LEU A 364 4.36 40.43 -10.73
CA LEU A 364 3.77 39.99 -12.00
C LEU A 364 2.68 40.92 -12.56
N GLN A 365 1.89 41.55 -11.67
CA GLN A 365 0.80 42.46 -12.04
C GLN A 365 1.25 43.83 -12.56
N ARG A 366 2.53 44.18 -12.40
CA ARG A 366 3.08 45.50 -12.72
C ARG A 366 3.83 45.53 -14.05
N ILE A 367 3.99 44.40 -14.71
CA ILE A 367 4.81 44.21 -15.88
C ILE A 367 4.03 43.59 -17.04
N ARG A 368 4.42 43.94 -18.24
CA ARG A 368 3.88 43.37 -19.49
C ARG A 368 5.02 42.66 -20.23
N PRO A 369 4.70 41.69 -21.08
CA PRO A 369 5.69 41.06 -21.95
C PRO A 369 6.44 42.12 -22.80
N GLY A 370 7.77 42.07 -22.76
CA GLY A 370 8.63 43.00 -23.47
C GLY A 370 9.09 44.24 -22.65
N ASP A 371 8.52 44.43 -21.45
CA ASP A 371 8.93 45.58 -20.61
C ASP A 371 10.36 45.41 -20.09
N PRO A 372 11.17 46.49 -20.09
CA PRO A 372 12.43 46.47 -19.37
C PRO A 372 12.22 46.53 -17.86
N VAL A 373 12.89 45.66 -17.12
CA VAL A 373 12.76 45.59 -15.65
C VAL A 373 14.09 45.75 -14.96
N THR A 374 14.05 46.24 -13.73
CA THR A 374 15.21 46.24 -12.84
C THR A 374 15.08 44.99 -11.94
N PRO A 375 15.87 43.93 -12.22
CA PRO A 375 15.75 42.68 -11.48
C PRO A 375 16.38 42.80 -10.10
N HIS A 376 15.64 42.45 -9.06
CA HIS A 376 16.11 42.25 -7.69
C HIS A 376 16.13 40.75 -7.42
N LEU A 377 17.34 40.17 -7.31
CA LEU A 377 17.47 38.72 -7.09
C LEU A 377 17.12 38.37 -5.65
N VAL A 378 16.12 37.50 -5.48
CA VAL A 378 15.69 36.99 -4.18
C VAL A 378 15.76 35.45 -4.18
N PRO A 379 15.94 34.83 -3.01
CA PRO A 379 15.79 33.38 -2.90
C PRO A 379 14.39 32.94 -3.32
N MET A 380 14.27 31.73 -3.89
CA MET A 380 12.95 31.20 -4.28
C MET A 380 12.05 31.13 -3.06
N PRO A 381 10.90 31.84 -3.03
CA PRO A 381 9.94 31.73 -1.93
C PRO A 381 9.53 30.26 -1.71
N ASN A 382 9.33 29.86 -0.46
CA ASN A 382 9.01 28.48 -0.02
C ASN A 382 10.15 27.45 -0.17
N ALA A 383 11.31 27.78 -0.71
CA ALA A 383 12.45 26.85 -0.77
C ALA A 383 13.11 26.63 0.62
N GLN A 384 12.85 27.48 1.60
CA GLN A 384 13.48 27.42 2.92
C GLN A 384 12.81 26.44 3.90
N ILE A 385 11.63 25.91 3.61
CA ILE A 385 10.92 24.99 4.50
C ILE A 385 11.65 23.64 4.62
N THR A 386 12.48 23.28 3.67
CA THR A 386 13.21 22.00 3.62
C THR A 386 14.59 22.03 4.31
N ALA A 387 15.13 23.18 4.64
CA ALA A 387 16.46 23.29 5.26
C ALA A 387 16.45 23.22 6.80
N SER A 388 15.29 23.33 7.44
CA SER A 388 15.20 23.46 8.91
C SER A 388 14.93 22.17 9.68
N THR A 389 14.81 21.01 9.04
CA THR A 389 14.37 19.77 9.73
C THR A 389 15.48 18.75 10.00
N ASN A 390 16.75 19.03 9.71
CA ASN A 390 17.82 18.04 9.91
C ASN A 390 19.05 18.57 10.64
N THR A 391 18.87 19.35 11.71
CA THR A 391 19.95 19.54 12.68
C THR A 391 19.43 19.08 14.04
N PRO A 392 19.94 17.97 14.60
CA PRO A 392 19.65 17.59 15.97
C PRO A 392 20.27 18.65 16.87
N GLN A 393 19.42 19.42 17.52
CA GLN A 393 19.87 20.37 18.57
C GLN A 393 20.35 19.52 19.77
N PRO A 394 21.60 19.67 20.22
CA PRO A 394 22.07 19.00 21.43
C PRO A 394 21.27 19.52 22.62
N GLN A 395 20.57 18.64 23.29
CA GLN A 395 19.88 18.95 24.55
C GLN A 395 20.93 19.32 25.60
N PRO A 396 20.70 20.40 26.38
CA PRO A 396 21.55 20.72 27.52
C PRO A 396 21.43 19.59 28.56
N THR A 397 22.54 18.99 28.90
CA THR A 397 22.65 18.07 30.03
C THR A 397 22.33 18.80 31.33
N GLU A 398 21.18 18.54 31.90
CA GLU A 398 20.78 18.97 33.24
C GLU A 398 21.68 18.29 34.28
N LYS A 399 22.49 19.09 34.95
CA LYS A 399 23.32 18.62 36.08
C LYS A 399 22.41 18.24 37.24
N ILE A 400 22.30 16.97 37.50
CA ILE A 400 21.68 16.43 38.72
C ILE A 400 22.55 16.87 39.89
N SER A 401 22.09 17.81 40.69
CA SER A 401 22.67 18.16 41.99
C SER A 401 22.20 17.13 43.01
N THR A 402 23.18 16.41 43.56
CA THR A 402 23.03 15.49 44.69
C THR A 402 22.65 16.27 45.95
N PRO A 403 21.61 15.88 46.72
CA PRO A 403 21.38 16.49 48.02
C PRO A 403 22.32 15.90 49.06
N ALA A 404 23.03 16.77 49.80
CA ALA A 404 23.85 16.44 50.94
C ALA A 404 22.98 15.96 52.11
N LYS A 405 23.44 14.90 52.73
CA LYS A 405 22.93 14.41 54.04
C LYS A 405 23.14 15.45 55.11
N GLY A 406 22.09 15.77 55.83
CA GLY A 406 22.05 16.30 57.15
C GLY A 406 20.93 15.61 57.93
#